data_26c3b9386791f3f37251efa0cb2970e2
#
_entry.id   26c3b9386791f3f37251efa0cb2970e2
#
_cell.length_a   1.000
_cell.length_b   1.000
_cell.length_c   1.000
_cell.angle_alpha   90.00
_cell.angle_beta   90.00
_cell.angle_gamma   90.00
#
_symmetry.space_group_name_H-M   'P 1'
#
loop_
_entity.id
_entity.type
_entity.pdbx_description
1 polymer ?
#
loop_
_entity_poly.entity_id
_entity_poly.type
_entity_poly.pdbx_seq_one_letter_code
_entity_poly.pdbx_strand_id
1 'polypeptide(L)'
;MKPVAIIPVSDNDSNLEMKMSLPIYLDYASTTPVDPIVAETMMEFMTPSGHFGNPASRSHMFGWSAEAAVEEAREDVARMINADPREIVWTSGATEANNLAIKGCAHFNARKGKHVITSKIEHKAVLDTCRQLEREGFEVTYLDPDKNGLVQPNAVKEAIRDDTTIVSIMHVNNELGTLNPIREIGSLCRENKIFFHVDAAQSAGKTVIDVEEMNVDMMSFSAHKIYGPKGIGALYVRRKPRVRIEAQMHGGGHERGMRSGTLPTHQIVGMGKAFKIGTESLDSEMKRITALRQRLIDGVADIEEVHLNGSEESHVPGIVNISFAFVEGESLMMALRNLAVSSGSACTSASLEPSYVLRALGLNDEMAHSSIRFSIGRYTTEADIDEALSQTRNAVEKLRELSPLWDMFKAGIDLDTVQWSAH
;
A
#
# COMPACT_ATOMS: atom_id res chain seq x y z
N MET A 1 -45.48 -10.80 -9.33
CA MET A 1 -44.57 -9.65 -9.51
C MET A 1 -44.22 -9.56 -10.99
N LYS A 2 -44.57 -8.47 -11.66
CA LYS A 2 -44.27 -8.28 -13.08
C LYS A 2 -42.76 -7.98 -13.22
N PRO A 3 -42.08 -8.51 -14.27
CA PRO A 3 -40.69 -8.19 -14.49
C PRO A 3 -40.54 -6.70 -14.84
N VAL A 4 -39.52 -6.06 -14.25
CA VAL A 4 -39.12 -4.69 -14.59
C VAL A 4 -38.64 -4.72 -16.04
N ALA A 5 -39.30 -4.00 -16.92
CA ALA A 5 -38.92 -3.87 -18.32
C ALA A 5 -37.60 -3.05 -18.38
N ILE A 6 -36.57 -3.66 -18.92
CA ILE A 6 -35.37 -2.95 -19.36
C ILE A 6 -35.80 -2.14 -20.59
N ILE A 7 -35.75 -0.82 -20.49
CA ILE A 7 -36.04 0.07 -21.64
C ILE A 7 -34.89 -0.12 -22.64
N PRO A 8 -35.14 -0.52 -23.89
CA PRO A 8 -34.12 -0.55 -24.90
C PRO A 8 -33.72 0.89 -25.24
N VAL A 9 -32.43 1.21 -25.12
CA VAL A 9 -31.87 2.44 -25.66
C VAL A 9 -31.96 2.34 -27.18
N SER A 10 -32.74 3.23 -27.80
CA SER A 10 -32.91 3.29 -29.26
C SER A 10 -31.58 3.70 -29.90
N ASP A 11 -31.08 2.86 -30.81
CA ASP A 11 -30.02 3.22 -31.75
C ASP A 11 -30.53 4.26 -32.73
N ASN A 12 -30.42 5.52 -32.42
CA ASN A 12 -30.39 6.62 -33.36
C ASN A 12 -30.08 7.94 -32.66
N ASP A 13 -28.80 8.21 -32.52
CA ASP A 13 -28.27 9.57 -32.46
C ASP A 13 -26.84 9.57 -33.00
N SER A 14 -26.75 9.92 -34.29
CA SER A 14 -25.51 10.34 -34.93
C SER A 14 -25.14 11.74 -34.43
N ASN A 15 -24.70 11.82 -33.18
CA ASN A 15 -24.05 13.01 -32.61
C ASN A 15 -22.79 12.59 -31.90
N LEU A 16 -21.67 13.06 -32.43
CA LEU A 16 -20.32 13.20 -31.82
C LEU A 16 -20.24 12.71 -30.36
N GLU A 17 -20.32 11.41 -30.14
CA GLU A 17 -19.72 10.82 -28.97
C GLU A 17 -18.19 11.00 -29.11
N MET A 18 -17.67 12.11 -28.59
CA MET A 18 -16.31 12.09 -28.08
C MET A 18 -16.31 10.98 -27.04
N LYS A 19 -15.95 9.74 -27.45
CA LYS A 19 -15.57 8.70 -26.51
C LYS A 19 -14.45 9.30 -25.69
N MET A 20 -14.76 9.87 -24.53
CA MET A 20 -13.76 10.20 -23.53
C MET A 20 -13.08 8.88 -23.20
N SER A 21 -11.93 8.61 -23.83
CA SER A 21 -11.10 7.47 -23.44
C SER A 21 -10.72 7.70 -21.98
N LEU A 22 -10.92 6.67 -21.16
CA LEU A 22 -10.44 6.73 -19.78
C LEU A 22 -8.93 7.00 -19.77
N PRO A 23 -8.43 7.75 -18.78
CA PRO A 23 -7.00 7.95 -18.59
C PRO A 23 -6.26 6.62 -18.49
N ILE A 24 -5.02 6.57 -18.96
CA ILE A 24 -4.13 5.43 -18.73
C ILE A 24 -3.93 5.27 -17.23
N TYR A 25 -4.21 4.08 -16.69
CA TYR A 25 -4.16 3.85 -15.26
C TYR A 25 -2.76 3.43 -14.81
N LEU A 26 -2.07 4.32 -14.12
CA LEU A 26 -0.74 4.15 -13.53
C LEU A 26 -0.74 4.48 -12.02
N ASP A 27 -1.85 4.15 -11.33
CA ASP A 27 -2.02 4.40 -9.90
C ASP A 27 -2.37 3.11 -9.10
N TYR A 28 -1.77 1.99 -9.49
CA TYR A 28 -1.98 0.67 -8.85
C TYR A 28 -1.55 0.61 -7.38
N ALA A 29 -0.69 1.52 -6.93
CA ALA A 29 -0.32 1.63 -5.52
C ALA A 29 -1.45 2.22 -4.66
N SER A 30 -2.36 3.02 -5.24
CA SER A 30 -3.55 3.52 -4.54
C SER A 30 -4.62 2.44 -4.41
N THR A 31 -4.94 1.77 -5.51
CA THR A 31 -5.87 0.63 -5.56
C THR A 31 -5.72 -0.12 -6.87
N THR A 32 -6.12 -1.38 -6.89
CA THR A 32 -6.20 -2.16 -8.13
C THR A 32 -7.67 -2.38 -8.54
N PRO A 33 -7.98 -2.61 -9.82
CA PRO A 33 -9.26 -3.21 -10.18
C PRO A 33 -9.35 -4.62 -9.58
N VAL A 34 -10.56 -5.09 -9.36
CA VAL A 34 -10.77 -6.50 -8.99
C VAL A 34 -10.50 -7.38 -10.21
N ASP A 35 -9.72 -8.44 -10.04
CA ASP A 35 -9.50 -9.41 -11.11
C ASP A 35 -10.84 -10.06 -11.53
N PRO A 36 -11.13 -10.25 -12.83
CA PRO A 36 -12.38 -10.84 -13.28
C PRO A 36 -12.69 -12.19 -12.63
N ILE A 37 -11.71 -13.07 -12.48
CA ILE A 37 -11.87 -14.38 -11.83
C ILE A 37 -12.22 -14.21 -10.34
N VAL A 38 -11.63 -13.21 -9.66
CA VAL A 38 -11.96 -12.87 -8.28
C VAL A 38 -13.41 -12.37 -8.18
N ALA A 39 -13.83 -11.49 -9.10
CA ALA A 39 -15.20 -10.98 -9.11
C ALA A 39 -16.24 -12.10 -9.35
N GLU A 40 -15.98 -13.01 -10.28
CA GLU A 40 -16.81 -14.20 -10.53
C GLU A 40 -16.91 -15.07 -9.27
N THR A 41 -15.78 -15.38 -8.61
CA THR A 41 -15.76 -16.14 -7.35
C THR A 41 -16.60 -15.46 -6.26
N MET A 42 -16.52 -14.14 -6.14
CA MET A 42 -17.31 -13.38 -5.16
C MET A 42 -18.81 -13.49 -5.43
N MET A 43 -19.23 -13.45 -6.69
CA MET A 43 -20.65 -13.52 -7.08
C MET A 43 -21.31 -14.84 -6.65
N GLU A 44 -20.57 -15.94 -6.58
CA GLU A 44 -21.05 -17.23 -6.09
C GLU A 44 -21.52 -17.20 -4.63
N PHE A 45 -21.06 -16.19 -3.84
CA PHE A 45 -21.39 -16.05 -2.43
C PHE A 45 -22.34 -14.89 -2.12
N MET A 46 -23.02 -14.33 -3.13
CA MET A 46 -23.85 -13.12 -2.96
C MET A 46 -25.34 -13.35 -3.25
N THR A 47 -25.70 -14.36 -4.06
CA THR A 47 -27.05 -14.50 -4.61
C THR A 47 -27.75 -15.80 -4.15
N PRO A 48 -29.08 -15.89 -4.26
CA PRO A 48 -29.84 -17.09 -3.88
C PRO A 48 -29.46 -18.35 -4.66
N SER A 49 -28.87 -18.23 -5.83
CA SER A 49 -28.36 -19.36 -6.62
C SER A 49 -27.01 -19.86 -6.17
N GLY A 50 -26.37 -19.19 -5.21
CA GLY A 50 -25.03 -19.51 -4.72
C GLY A 50 -25.00 -19.81 -3.21
N HIS A 51 -23.85 -19.58 -2.59
CA HIS A 51 -23.51 -19.97 -1.21
C HIS A 51 -23.56 -18.78 -0.24
N PHE A 52 -24.68 -18.06 -0.17
CA PHE A 52 -24.84 -16.80 0.60
C PHE A 52 -24.92 -16.97 2.13
N GLY A 53 -24.75 -18.18 2.66
CA GLY A 53 -24.97 -18.48 4.07
C GLY A 53 -24.05 -17.71 5.04
N ASN A 54 -24.50 -17.59 6.30
CA ASN A 54 -23.66 -17.05 7.37
C ASN A 54 -22.71 -18.16 7.87
N PRO A 55 -21.38 -17.98 7.83
CA PRO A 55 -20.42 -18.99 8.26
C PRO A 55 -20.51 -19.34 9.75
N ALA A 56 -21.15 -18.49 10.58
CA ALA A 56 -21.42 -18.80 11.98
C ALA A 56 -22.62 -19.73 12.20
N SER A 57 -23.42 -20.02 11.16
CA SER A 57 -24.61 -20.89 11.27
C SER A 57 -24.24 -22.35 11.13
N ARG A 58 -24.09 -23.04 12.27
CA ARG A 58 -23.62 -24.45 12.33
C ARG A 58 -24.72 -25.51 12.17
N SER A 59 -25.97 -25.11 12.00
CA SER A 59 -27.13 -26.03 12.01
C SER A 59 -27.62 -26.47 10.62
N HIS A 60 -27.06 -25.92 9.54
CA HIS A 60 -27.54 -26.19 8.19
C HIS A 60 -26.43 -25.98 7.12
N MET A 61 -26.65 -26.60 5.94
CA MET A 61 -25.69 -26.62 4.84
C MET A 61 -25.25 -25.27 4.33
N PHE A 62 -26.11 -24.24 4.33
CA PHE A 62 -25.72 -22.91 3.90
C PHE A 62 -24.58 -22.34 4.75
N GLY A 63 -24.65 -22.53 6.08
CA GLY A 63 -23.60 -22.10 6.99
C GLY A 63 -22.30 -22.90 6.82
N TRP A 64 -22.42 -24.23 6.69
CA TRP A 64 -21.25 -25.09 6.50
C TRP A 64 -20.50 -24.79 5.21
N SER A 65 -21.24 -24.55 4.10
CA SER A 65 -20.64 -24.16 2.83
C SER A 65 -19.90 -22.82 2.92
N ALA A 66 -20.49 -21.83 3.60
CA ALA A 66 -19.85 -20.53 3.81
C ALA A 66 -18.62 -20.64 4.74
N GLU A 67 -18.70 -21.46 5.82
CA GLU A 67 -17.57 -21.72 6.73
C GLU A 67 -16.40 -22.38 5.98
N ALA A 68 -16.68 -23.40 5.17
CA ALA A 68 -15.66 -24.10 4.38
C ALA A 68 -14.94 -23.13 3.42
N ALA A 69 -15.68 -22.26 2.74
CA ALA A 69 -15.11 -21.27 1.82
C ALA A 69 -14.25 -20.22 2.54
N VAL A 70 -14.66 -19.80 3.73
CA VAL A 70 -13.87 -18.88 4.57
C VAL A 70 -12.55 -19.53 4.99
N GLU A 71 -12.57 -20.82 5.36
CA GLU A 71 -11.35 -21.52 5.77
C GLU A 71 -10.42 -21.80 4.57
N GLU A 72 -10.95 -22.16 3.39
CA GLU A 72 -10.15 -22.28 2.16
C GLU A 72 -9.46 -20.96 1.81
N ALA A 73 -10.19 -19.84 1.85
CA ALA A 73 -9.61 -18.51 1.62
C ALA A 73 -8.51 -18.17 2.65
N ARG A 74 -8.69 -18.61 3.91
CA ARG A 74 -7.69 -18.44 4.96
C ARG A 74 -6.41 -19.23 4.67
N GLU A 75 -6.54 -20.44 4.14
CA GLU A 75 -5.41 -21.26 3.69
C GLU A 75 -4.65 -20.59 2.54
N ASP A 76 -5.34 -20.00 1.57
CA ASP A 76 -4.71 -19.32 0.43
C ASP A 76 -3.91 -18.08 0.89
N VAL A 77 -4.44 -17.29 1.83
CA VAL A 77 -3.70 -16.16 2.43
C VAL A 77 -2.49 -16.66 3.21
N ALA A 78 -2.66 -17.68 4.05
CA ALA A 78 -1.57 -18.23 4.84
C ALA A 78 -0.46 -18.83 3.98
N ARG A 79 -0.80 -19.50 2.89
CA ARG A 79 0.16 -20.10 1.95
C ARG A 79 1.08 -19.06 1.31
N MET A 80 0.55 -17.89 0.91
CA MET A 80 1.37 -16.82 0.32
C MET A 80 2.49 -16.34 1.25
N ILE A 81 2.30 -16.44 2.56
CA ILE A 81 3.23 -15.86 3.55
C ILE A 81 3.93 -16.93 4.40
N ASN A 82 3.81 -18.21 4.04
CA ASN A 82 4.34 -19.36 4.78
C ASN A 82 3.88 -19.40 6.25
N ALA A 83 2.56 -19.22 6.50
CA ALA A 83 1.95 -19.21 7.82
C ALA A 83 0.98 -20.39 8.04
N ASP A 84 0.64 -20.67 9.31
CA ASP A 84 -0.49 -21.55 9.66
C ASP A 84 -1.82 -20.76 9.42
N PRO A 85 -2.84 -21.34 8.76
CA PRO A 85 -4.13 -20.66 8.54
C PRO A 85 -4.75 -20.13 9.83
N ARG A 86 -4.52 -20.78 10.96
CA ARG A 86 -5.00 -20.33 12.28
C ARG A 86 -4.32 -19.05 12.78
N GLU A 87 -3.30 -18.54 12.11
CA GLU A 87 -2.61 -17.29 12.41
C GLU A 87 -3.20 -16.11 11.63
N ILE A 88 -4.12 -16.36 10.70
CA ILE A 88 -4.81 -15.32 9.93
C ILE A 88 -6.08 -14.87 10.66
N VAL A 89 -6.27 -13.57 10.77
CA VAL A 89 -7.43 -12.88 11.36
C VAL A 89 -8.02 -11.94 10.32
N TRP A 90 -9.29 -12.11 9.98
CA TRP A 90 -9.96 -11.25 9.00
C TRP A 90 -10.24 -9.86 9.58
N THR A 91 -9.98 -8.83 8.78
CA THR A 91 -10.22 -7.41 9.10
C THR A 91 -10.89 -6.72 7.92
N SER A 92 -11.31 -5.46 8.06
CA SER A 92 -11.89 -4.68 6.97
C SER A 92 -10.87 -4.08 6.00
N GLY A 93 -9.58 -4.27 6.27
CA GLY A 93 -8.46 -3.74 5.48
C GLY A 93 -7.20 -3.54 6.31
N ALA A 94 -6.11 -3.11 5.68
CA ALA A 94 -4.83 -2.90 6.38
C ALA A 94 -4.92 -1.85 7.48
N THR A 95 -5.76 -0.82 7.35
CA THR A 95 -5.94 0.19 8.41
C THR A 95 -6.46 -0.44 9.71
N GLU A 96 -7.48 -1.29 9.65
CA GLU A 96 -7.96 -2.03 10.82
C GLU A 96 -6.90 -3.00 11.32
N ALA A 97 -6.23 -3.73 10.41
CA ALA A 97 -5.19 -4.69 10.78
C ALA A 97 -4.03 -4.01 11.53
N ASN A 98 -3.55 -2.85 11.04
CA ASN A 98 -2.50 -2.06 11.69
C ASN A 98 -2.94 -1.58 13.10
N ASN A 99 -4.16 -1.05 13.20
CA ASN A 99 -4.72 -0.64 14.50
C ASN A 99 -4.81 -1.82 15.48
N LEU A 100 -5.34 -2.95 15.03
CA LEU A 100 -5.50 -4.14 15.86
C LEU A 100 -4.14 -4.69 16.32
N ALA A 101 -3.15 -4.75 15.42
CA ALA A 101 -1.80 -5.19 15.74
C ALA A 101 -1.12 -4.26 16.75
N ILE A 102 -1.00 -2.98 16.40
CA ILE A 102 -0.20 -2.02 17.16
C ILE A 102 -0.86 -1.73 18.51
N LYS A 103 -2.12 -1.27 18.52
CA LYS A 103 -2.84 -0.96 19.77
C LYS A 103 -3.11 -2.21 20.58
N GLY A 104 -3.57 -3.28 19.93
CA GLY A 104 -3.86 -4.54 20.62
C GLY A 104 -2.64 -5.13 21.31
N CYS A 105 -1.47 -5.09 20.66
CA CYS A 105 -0.22 -5.54 21.24
C CYS A 105 0.28 -4.59 22.35
N ALA A 106 0.26 -3.28 22.12
CA ALA A 106 0.70 -2.28 23.09
C ALA A 106 -0.13 -2.33 24.38
N HIS A 107 -1.47 -2.33 24.26
CA HIS A 107 -2.36 -2.40 25.42
C HIS A 107 -2.20 -3.70 26.21
N PHE A 108 -2.14 -4.86 25.52
CA PHE A 108 -1.96 -6.14 26.19
C PHE A 108 -0.64 -6.19 26.98
N ASN A 109 0.41 -5.55 26.47
CA ASN A 109 1.74 -5.57 27.06
C ASN A 109 2.07 -4.30 27.90
N ALA A 110 1.14 -3.39 28.13
CA ALA A 110 1.36 -2.10 28.80
C ALA A 110 2.00 -2.21 30.20
N ARG A 111 1.88 -3.37 30.86
CA ARG A 111 2.55 -3.65 32.16
C ARG A 111 4.01 -3.98 32.03
N LYS A 112 4.47 -4.40 30.81
CA LYS A 112 5.89 -4.73 30.56
C LYS A 112 6.67 -3.49 30.13
N GLY A 113 6.00 -2.57 29.45
CA GLY A 113 6.59 -1.33 28.96
C GLY A 113 5.59 -0.57 28.08
N LYS A 114 5.89 0.69 27.85
CA LYS A 114 5.02 1.61 27.09
C LYS A 114 5.78 2.32 25.95
N HIS A 115 6.88 1.75 25.48
CA HIS A 115 7.63 2.31 24.38
C HIS A 115 7.36 1.55 23.08
N VAL A 116 7.13 2.31 22.00
CA VAL A 116 6.86 1.84 20.62
C VAL A 116 7.89 2.47 19.68
N ILE A 117 8.44 1.69 18.76
CA ILE A 117 9.34 2.20 17.71
C ILE A 117 8.62 2.05 16.37
N THR A 118 8.62 3.11 15.56
CA THR A 118 8.13 3.11 14.19
C THR A 118 8.98 4.03 13.32
N SER A 119 8.63 4.23 12.04
CA SER A 119 9.36 5.14 11.16
C SER A 119 8.52 6.37 10.77
N LYS A 120 9.19 7.46 10.37
CA LYS A 120 8.54 8.69 9.88
C LYS A 120 7.86 8.51 8.52
N ILE A 121 8.23 7.47 7.77
CA ILE A 121 7.73 7.20 6.42
C ILE A 121 6.64 6.11 6.38
N GLU A 122 6.10 5.72 7.53
CA GLU A 122 4.97 4.79 7.60
C GLU A 122 3.70 5.38 6.97
N HIS A 123 2.81 4.49 6.54
CA HIS A 123 1.46 4.91 6.15
C HIS A 123 0.73 5.57 7.34
N LYS A 124 -0.16 6.53 7.07
CA LYS A 124 -0.94 7.24 8.12
C LYS A 124 -1.70 6.31 9.05
N ALA A 125 -2.14 5.13 8.57
CA ALA A 125 -2.78 4.12 9.42
C ALA A 125 -1.86 3.62 10.56
N VAL A 126 -0.53 3.69 10.41
CA VAL A 126 0.45 3.39 11.46
C VAL A 126 0.77 4.65 12.26
N LEU A 127 1.10 5.76 11.60
CA LEU A 127 1.46 7.01 12.26
C LEU A 127 0.36 7.54 13.18
N ASP A 128 -0.89 7.58 12.70
CA ASP A 128 -2.02 8.10 13.51
C ASP A 128 -2.39 7.12 14.64
N THR A 129 -2.19 5.80 14.42
CA THR A 129 -2.32 4.79 15.48
C THR A 129 -1.27 4.99 16.56
N CYS A 130 -0.02 5.29 16.21
CA CYS A 130 1.04 5.61 17.17
C CYS A 130 0.75 6.93 17.92
N ARG A 131 0.30 7.97 17.21
CA ARG A 131 -0.14 9.24 17.85
C ARG A 131 -1.30 9.03 18.81
N GLN A 132 -2.19 8.08 18.55
CA GLN A 132 -3.25 7.73 19.48
C GLN A 132 -2.67 7.07 20.75
N LEU A 133 -1.69 6.19 20.62
CA LEU A 133 -1.00 5.60 21.78
C LEU A 133 -0.27 6.66 22.61
N GLU A 134 0.34 7.68 22.00
CA GLU A 134 0.95 8.81 22.73
C GLU A 134 -0.10 9.54 23.60
N ARG A 135 -1.32 9.77 23.09
CA ARG A 135 -2.42 10.35 23.88
C ARG A 135 -2.86 9.46 25.05
N GLU A 136 -2.62 8.16 24.94
CA GLU A 136 -2.92 7.16 25.98
C GLU A 136 -1.72 6.93 26.95
N GLY A 137 -0.65 7.73 26.82
CA GLY A 137 0.51 7.73 27.71
C GLY A 137 1.57 6.69 27.37
N PHE A 138 1.65 6.28 26.09
CA PHE A 138 2.80 5.58 25.54
C PHE A 138 3.83 6.58 25.02
N GLU A 139 5.07 6.15 24.91
CA GLU A 139 6.12 6.88 24.22
C GLU A 139 6.40 6.25 22.86
N VAL A 140 6.57 7.08 21.82
CA VAL A 140 6.83 6.60 20.46
C VAL A 140 8.13 7.22 19.92
N THR A 141 9.04 6.37 19.47
CA THR A 141 10.20 6.80 18.69
C THR A 141 9.92 6.65 17.21
N TYR A 142 9.99 7.76 16.47
CA TYR A 142 9.83 7.81 15.01
C TYR A 142 11.22 7.88 14.37
N LEU A 143 11.67 6.78 13.77
CA LEU A 143 12.96 6.68 13.11
C LEU A 143 12.99 7.45 11.79
N ASP A 144 14.10 8.14 11.53
CA ASP A 144 14.36 8.69 10.21
C ASP A 144 14.80 7.58 9.25
N PRO A 145 14.32 7.58 8.01
CA PRO A 145 14.87 6.74 6.95
C PRO A 145 16.24 7.29 6.52
N ASP A 146 17.02 6.50 5.80
CA ASP A 146 18.14 7.02 5.04
C ASP A 146 17.67 7.77 3.76
N LYS A 147 18.62 8.34 3.02
CA LYS A 147 18.35 9.08 1.77
C LYS A 147 17.65 8.24 0.67
N ASN A 148 17.69 6.92 0.78
CA ASN A 148 17.07 5.98 -0.14
C ASN A 148 15.69 5.50 0.38
N GLY A 149 15.23 6.01 1.52
CA GLY A 149 13.95 5.61 2.13
C GLY A 149 14.00 4.27 2.85
N LEU A 150 15.17 3.80 3.28
CA LEU A 150 15.35 2.58 4.05
C LEU A 150 15.44 2.89 5.55
N VAL A 151 14.71 2.12 6.36
CA VAL A 151 14.89 2.09 7.81
C VAL A 151 16.02 1.12 8.15
N GLN A 152 17.16 1.65 8.55
CA GLN A 152 18.34 0.86 8.83
C GLN A 152 18.21 0.06 10.14
N PRO A 153 18.60 -1.24 10.18
CA PRO A 153 18.54 -2.05 11.39
C PRO A 153 19.30 -1.43 12.58
N ASN A 154 20.40 -0.74 12.33
CA ASN A 154 21.14 -0.03 13.37
C ASN A 154 20.33 1.08 14.03
N ALA A 155 19.53 1.83 13.28
CA ALA A 155 18.66 2.86 13.84
C ALA A 155 17.59 2.24 14.77
N VAL A 156 17.05 1.09 14.40
CA VAL A 156 16.14 0.33 15.28
C VAL A 156 16.86 -0.11 16.54
N LYS A 157 18.08 -0.66 16.43
CA LYS A 157 18.87 -1.13 17.55
C LYS A 157 19.19 -0.02 18.57
N GLU A 158 19.56 1.16 18.08
CA GLU A 158 19.90 2.32 18.93
C GLU A 158 18.66 2.89 19.63
N ALA A 159 17.46 2.72 19.07
CA ALA A 159 16.19 3.17 19.64
C ALA A 159 15.59 2.20 20.68
N ILE A 160 16.09 0.96 20.77
CA ILE A 160 15.58 -0.03 21.72
C ILE A 160 15.91 0.40 23.16
N ARG A 161 14.87 0.32 24.01
CA ARG A 161 14.94 0.59 25.46
C ARG A 161 14.42 -0.62 26.23
N ASP A 162 14.66 -0.65 27.53
CA ASP A 162 14.19 -1.73 28.42
C ASP A 162 12.65 -1.86 28.43
N ASP A 163 11.94 -0.76 28.20
CA ASP A 163 10.48 -0.69 28.16
C ASP A 163 9.91 -0.74 26.73
N THR A 164 10.72 -1.04 25.71
CA THR A 164 10.24 -1.23 24.33
C THR A 164 9.43 -2.51 24.22
N THR A 165 8.19 -2.40 23.76
CA THR A 165 7.27 -3.54 23.63
C THR A 165 7.00 -3.93 22.18
N ILE A 166 7.00 -2.98 21.25
CA ILE A 166 6.70 -3.23 19.84
C ILE A 166 7.55 -2.36 18.93
N VAL A 167 8.00 -2.96 17.83
CA VAL A 167 8.56 -2.28 16.65
C VAL A 167 7.57 -2.46 15.51
N SER A 168 7.23 -1.40 14.78
CA SER A 168 6.33 -1.43 13.62
C SER A 168 7.00 -0.73 12.45
N ILE A 169 7.41 -1.49 11.42
CA ILE A 169 8.07 -1.00 10.21
C ILE A 169 7.40 -1.59 8.98
N MET A 170 7.03 -0.74 8.01
CA MET A 170 6.44 -1.20 6.76
C MET A 170 7.44 -1.99 5.91
N HIS A 171 6.96 -3.01 5.20
CA HIS A 171 7.81 -3.81 4.32
C HIS A 171 8.14 -3.06 3.03
N VAL A 172 7.12 -2.55 2.34
CA VAL A 172 7.26 -1.78 1.09
C VAL A 172 6.65 -0.40 1.27
N ASN A 173 7.42 0.65 1.03
CA ASN A 173 6.90 2.01 1.07
C ASN A 173 5.95 2.27 -0.11
N ASN A 174 4.78 2.80 0.18
CA ASN A 174 3.70 3.01 -0.80
C ASN A 174 3.94 4.19 -1.76
N GLU A 175 4.90 5.05 -1.48
CA GLU A 175 5.26 6.20 -2.33
C GLU A 175 6.53 5.95 -3.13
N LEU A 176 7.54 5.32 -2.52
CA LEU A 176 8.86 5.09 -3.10
C LEU A 176 9.01 3.70 -3.76
N GLY A 177 8.24 2.72 -3.29
CA GLY A 177 8.47 1.33 -3.65
C GLY A 177 9.66 0.69 -2.94
N THR A 178 10.36 1.41 -2.07
CA THR A 178 11.53 0.92 -1.32
C THR A 178 11.15 -0.25 -0.42
N LEU A 179 11.98 -1.28 -0.42
CA LEU A 179 11.81 -2.54 0.31
C LEU A 179 12.72 -2.53 1.55
N ASN A 180 12.13 -2.43 2.75
CA ASN A 180 12.85 -2.42 4.01
C ASN A 180 13.46 -3.78 4.38
N PRO A 181 14.59 -3.81 5.11
CA PRO A 181 15.30 -5.03 5.52
C PRO A 181 14.59 -5.71 6.70
N ILE A 182 13.39 -6.25 6.45
CA ILE A 182 12.48 -6.81 7.49
C ILE A 182 13.10 -8.01 8.20
N ARG A 183 13.89 -8.86 7.51
CA ARG A 183 14.54 -10.04 8.10
C ARG A 183 15.54 -9.63 9.18
N GLU A 184 16.37 -8.65 8.90
CA GLU A 184 17.39 -8.13 9.81
C GLU A 184 16.75 -7.46 11.03
N ILE A 185 15.73 -6.63 10.80
CA ILE A 185 14.96 -5.97 11.87
C ILE A 185 14.23 -7.01 12.72
N GLY A 186 13.61 -8.02 12.08
CA GLY A 186 12.91 -9.11 12.77
C GLY A 186 13.84 -9.94 13.64
N SER A 187 15.05 -10.23 13.17
CA SER A 187 16.09 -10.93 13.96
C SER A 187 16.46 -10.12 15.20
N LEU A 188 16.69 -8.82 15.02
CA LEU A 188 16.98 -7.90 16.13
C LEU A 188 15.84 -7.84 17.16
N CYS A 189 14.58 -7.75 16.71
CA CYS A 189 13.42 -7.75 17.59
C CYS A 189 13.30 -9.08 18.36
N ARG A 190 13.55 -10.21 17.70
CA ARG A 190 13.53 -11.54 18.30
C ARG A 190 14.57 -11.72 19.39
N GLU A 191 15.81 -11.26 19.15
CA GLU A 191 16.91 -11.29 20.11
C GLU A 191 16.59 -10.48 21.38
N ASN A 192 15.92 -9.33 21.22
CA ASN A 192 15.54 -8.44 22.31
C ASN A 192 14.15 -8.74 22.91
N LYS A 193 13.45 -9.81 22.45
CA LYS A 193 12.10 -10.20 22.90
C LYS A 193 11.04 -9.10 22.75
N ILE A 194 11.18 -8.30 21.71
CA ILE A 194 10.27 -7.22 21.32
C ILE A 194 9.34 -7.77 20.24
N PHE A 195 8.05 -7.44 20.28
CA PHE A 195 7.12 -7.82 19.22
C PHE A 195 7.37 -7.02 17.95
N PHE A 196 7.36 -7.70 16.81
CA PHE A 196 7.58 -7.08 15.52
C PHE A 196 6.33 -7.13 14.65
N HIS A 197 5.80 -5.95 14.33
CA HIS A 197 4.70 -5.74 13.40
C HIS A 197 5.22 -5.19 12.06
N VAL A 198 4.64 -5.66 10.96
CA VAL A 198 4.97 -5.21 9.60
C VAL A 198 3.70 -4.80 8.85
N ASP A 199 3.61 -3.57 8.37
CA ASP A 199 2.62 -3.20 7.36
C ASP A 199 3.07 -3.74 6.00
N ALA A 200 2.38 -4.77 5.49
CA ALA A 200 2.65 -5.41 4.22
C ALA A 200 1.58 -5.12 3.15
N ALA A 201 0.82 -4.03 3.29
CA ALA A 201 -0.24 -3.67 2.35
C ALA A 201 0.26 -3.53 0.91
N GLN A 202 1.52 -3.13 0.70
CA GLN A 202 2.14 -2.99 -0.63
C GLN A 202 3.00 -4.21 -1.03
N SER A 203 3.09 -5.25 -0.20
CA SER A 203 4.03 -6.36 -0.39
C SER A 203 3.39 -7.60 -1.03
N ALA A 204 2.16 -7.94 -0.62
CA ALA A 204 1.46 -9.13 -1.11
C ALA A 204 1.35 -9.13 -2.65
N GLY A 205 1.81 -10.22 -3.28
CA GLY A 205 1.83 -10.37 -4.74
C GLY A 205 2.85 -9.50 -5.47
N LYS A 206 3.78 -8.84 -4.74
CA LYS A 206 4.83 -7.99 -5.34
C LYS A 206 6.24 -8.38 -4.91
N THR A 207 6.36 -9.14 -3.83
CA THR A 207 7.61 -9.72 -3.34
C THR A 207 7.32 -10.98 -2.56
N VAL A 208 8.33 -11.83 -2.37
CA VAL A 208 8.23 -13.03 -1.54
C VAL A 208 8.12 -12.64 -0.07
N ILE A 209 7.16 -13.26 0.63
CA ILE A 209 6.96 -13.07 2.06
C ILE A 209 7.06 -14.44 2.75
N ASP A 210 7.94 -14.54 3.73
CA ASP A 210 8.05 -15.69 4.63
C ASP A 210 8.13 -15.16 6.06
N VAL A 211 7.01 -15.25 6.78
CA VAL A 211 6.90 -14.68 8.14
C VAL A 211 7.80 -15.38 9.16
N GLU A 212 8.17 -16.63 8.90
CA GLU A 212 9.09 -17.38 9.78
C GLU A 212 10.53 -16.92 9.56
N GLU A 213 10.99 -16.86 8.31
CA GLU A 213 12.34 -16.38 7.99
C GLU A 213 12.54 -14.89 8.34
N MET A 214 11.48 -14.08 8.17
CA MET A 214 11.48 -12.67 8.52
C MET A 214 11.34 -12.40 10.03
N ASN A 215 11.10 -13.45 10.84
CA ASN A 215 10.87 -13.31 12.29
C ASN A 215 9.74 -12.34 12.66
N VAL A 216 8.70 -12.22 11.83
CA VAL A 216 7.58 -11.31 12.05
C VAL A 216 6.59 -11.92 13.05
N ASP A 217 6.07 -11.12 13.96
CA ASP A 217 5.06 -11.54 14.94
C ASP A 217 3.64 -11.17 14.50
N MET A 218 3.49 -10.06 13.78
CA MET A 218 2.21 -9.58 13.22
C MET A 218 2.45 -8.93 11.86
N MET A 219 1.56 -9.17 10.89
CA MET A 219 1.69 -8.59 9.54
C MET A 219 0.32 -8.24 8.97
N SER A 220 0.19 -7.01 8.47
CA SER A 220 -1.08 -6.45 7.98
C SER A 220 -1.19 -6.47 6.46
N PHE A 221 -2.37 -6.86 5.95
CA PHE A 221 -2.65 -6.98 4.51
C PHE A 221 -3.96 -6.32 4.12
N SER A 222 -4.06 -5.92 2.85
CA SER A 222 -5.29 -5.43 2.22
C SER A 222 -5.50 -6.08 0.86
N ALA A 223 -6.74 -6.52 0.58
CA ALA A 223 -7.05 -7.22 -0.67
C ALA A 223 -7.00 -6.30 -1.89
N HIS A 224 -7.39 -5.03 -1.77
CA HIS A 224 -7.49 -4.11 -2.90
C HIS A 224 -6.14 -3.62 -3.46
N LYS A 225 -5.03 -4.11 -2.94
CA LYS A 225 -3.67 -3.85 -3.45
C LYS A 225 -3.12 -5.04 -4.26
N ILE A 226 -3.86 -6.16 -4.29
CA ILE A 226 -3.51 -7.40 -4.98
C ILE A 226 -4.67 -7.92 -5.85
N TYR A 227 -5.42 -7.00 -6.48
CA TYR A 227 -6.56 -7.32 -7.38
C TYR A 227 -7.74 -8.03 -6.69
N GLY A 228 -7.83 -7.91 -5.37
CA GLY A 228 -8.97 -8.31 -4.56
C GLY A 228 -9.93 -7.15 -4.29
N PRO A 229 -11.05 -7.42 -3.59
CA PRO A 229 -12.06 -6.41 -3.28
C PRO A 229 -11.59 -5.41 -2.22
N LYS A 230 -12.13 -4.19 -2.27
CA LYS A 230 -12.06 -3.21 -1.18
C LYS A 230 -12.91 -3.70 0.01
N GLY A 231 -12.60 -3.24 1.21
CA GLY A 231 -13.37 -3.52 2.41
C GLY A 231 -13.03 -4.85 3.10
N ILE A 232 -11.96 -5.51 2.70
CA ILE A 232 -11.41 -6.71 3.35
C ILE A 232 -9.89 -6.66 3.43
N GLY A 233 -9.35 -7.16 4.52
CA GLY A 233 -7.95 -7.35 4.79
C GLY A 233 -7.72 -8.49 5.76
N ALA A 234 -6.47 -8.73 6.12
CA ALA A 234 -6.09 -9.73 7.09
C ALA A 234 -4.95 -9.24 7.98
N LEU A 235 -4.92 -9.76 9.21
CA LEU A 235 -3.81 -9.66 10.13
C LEU A 235 -3.25 -11.04 10.38
N TYR A 236 -1.98 -11.27 10.08
CA TYR A 236 -1.23 -12.40 10.60
C TYR A 236 -0.87 -12.14 12.06
N VAL A 237 -1.11 -13.12 12.93
CA VAL A 237 -0.76 -13.09 14.37
C VAL A 237 -0.10 -14.39 14.74
N ARG A 238 1.20 -14.36 14.99
CA ARG A 238 2.01 -15.54 15.30
C ARG A 238 1.48 -16.32 16.52
N ARG A 239 1.40 -17.64 16.38
CA ARG A 239 0.95 -18.54 17.45
C ARG A 239 2.08 -19.18 18.25
N LYS A 240 3.28 -19.28 17.69
CA LYS A 240 4.46 -19.88 18.33
C LYS A 240 5.74 -19.11 18.02
N PRO A 241 6.35 -18.39 18.98
CA PRO A 241 5.82 -18.09 20.32
C PRO A 241 4.52 -17.29 20.22
N ARG A 242 3.63 -17.46 21.21
CA ARG A 242 2.29 -16.88 21.13
C ARG A 242 2.32 -15.37 21.31
N VAL A 243 1.85 -14.65 20.29
CA VAL A 243 1.49 -13.24 20.38
C VAL A 243 0.09 -13.11 20.95
N ARG A 244 -0.11 -12.17 21.87
CA ARG A 244 -1.42 -11.83 22.43
C ARG A 244 -1.72 -10.38 22.13
N ILE A 245 -2.91 -10.14 21.64
CA ILE A 245 -3.42 -8.80 21.33
C ILE A 245 -4.76 -8.59 22.02
N GLU A 246 -5.04 -7.36 22.44
CA GLU A 246 -6.33 -6.95 22.94
C GLU A 246 -7.26 -6.64 21.76
N ALA A 247 -8.46 -7.21 21.77
CA ALA A 247 -9.45 -6.95 20.74
C ALA A 247 -9.95 -5.50 20.81
N GLN A 248 -10.11 -4.88 19.64
CA GLN A 248 -10.66 -3.51 19.55
C GLN A 248 -12.16 -3.49 19.24
N MET A 249 -12.67 -4.56 18.60
CA MET A 249 -14.10 -4.75 18.33
C MET A 249 -14.61 -5.94 19.13
N HIS A 250 -15.58 -5.68 20.01
CA HIS A 250 -16.18 -6.67 20.89
C HIS A 250 -17.54 -7.12 20.33
N GLY A 251 -17.93 -8.38 20.58
CA GLY A 251 -19.18 -8.96 20.08
C GLY A 251 -19.17 -10.49 20.17
N GLY A 252 -19.65 -11.17 19.13
CA GLY A 252 -19.86 -12.63 19.11
C GLY A 252 -18.62 -13.53 19.17
N GLY A 253 -17.43 -13.01 19.45
CA GLY A 253 -16.21 -13.80 19.63
C GLY A 253 -15.62 -14.39 18.34
N HIS A 254 -15.99 -13.87 17.19
CA HIS A 254 -15.43 -14.28 15.90
C HIS A 254 -13.89 -14.08 15.88
N GLU A 255 -13.24 -14.70 14.93
CA GLU A 255 -11.78 -14.64 14.77
C GLU A 255 -11.04 -14.94 16.08
N ARG A 256 -11.49 -16.00 16.76
CA ARG A 256 -10.90 -16.47 18.04
C ARG A 256 -10.90 -15.40 19.14
N GLY A 257 -11.88 -14.49 19.11
CA GLY A 257 -12.03 -13.40 20.06
C GLY A 257 -11.15 -12.16 19.78
N MET A 258 -10.35 -12.20 18.72
CA MET A 258 -9.48 -11.05 18.36
C MET A 258 -10.22 -9.99 17.55
N ARG A 259 -11.23 -10.39 16.76
CA ARG A 259 -12.02 -9.45 15.96
C ARG A 259 -13.45 -9.96 15.79
N SER A 260 -14.40 -9.31 16.38
CA SER A 260 -15.83 -9.66 16.32
C SER A 260 -16.53 -9.00 15.13
N GLY A 261 -17.55 -9.67 14.60
CA GLY A 261 -18.40 -9.22 13.49
C GLY A 261 -18.66 -10.35 12.50
N THR A 262 -19.85 -10.39 11.92
CA THR A 262 -20.20 -11.38 10.90
C THR A 262 -19.20 -11.31 9.75
N LEU A 263 -18.64 -12.46 9.40
CA LEU A 263 -17.62 -12.54 8.35
C LEU A 263 -18.26 -12.31 6.97
N PRO A 264 -17.73 -11.36 6.17
CA PRO A 264 -18.23 -11.06 4.84
C PRO A 264 -17.72 -12.10 3.83
N THR A 265 -18.37 -13.27 3.76
CA THR A 265 -17.91 -14.46 3.02
C THR A 265 -17.47 -14.11 1.59
N HIS A 266 -18.27 -13.36 0.84
CA HIS A 266 -17.96 -12.99 -0.54
C HIS A 266 -16.66 -12.15 -0.67
N GLN A 267 -16.36 -11.25 0.30
CA GLN A 267 -15.12 -10.49 0.28
C GLN A 267 -13.93 -11.35 0.70
N ILE A 268 -14.13 -12.25 1.67
CA ILE A 268 -13.08 -13.17 2.15
C ILE A 268 -12.64 -14.12 1.04
N VAL A 269 -13.59 -14.76 0.35
CA VAL A 269 -13.25 -15.65 -0.79
C VAL A 269 -12.61 -14.88 -1.94
N GLY A 270 -13.04 -13.62 -2.16
CA GLY A 270 -12.37 -12.72 -3.10
C GLY A 270 -10.92 -12.43 -2.72
N MET A 271 -10.64 -12.16 -1.45
CA MET A 271 -9.27 -11.98 -0.96
C MET A 271 -8.43 -13.26 -1.10
N GLY A 272 -8.96 -14.42 -0.67
CA GLY A 272 -8.28 -15.71 -0.81
C GLY A 272 -7.93 -16.00 -2.28
N LYS A 273 -8.89 -15.80 -3.19
CA LYS A 273 -8.68 -16.01 -4.63
C LYS A 273 -7.62 -15.06 -5.21
N ALA A 274 -7.62 -13.80 -4.80
CA ALA A 274 -6.61 -12.82 -5.21
C ALA A 274 -5.20 -13.19 -4.72
N PHE A 275 -5.09 -13.68 -3.48
CA PHE A 275 -3.83 -14.17 -2.92
C PHE A 275 -3.33 -15.42 -3.64
N LYS A 276 -4.22 -16.37 -3.95
CA LYS A 276 -3.89 -17.58 -4.72
C LYS A 276 -3.32 -17.21 -6.10
N ILE A 277 -4.02 -16.36 -6.86
CA ILE A 277 -3.57 -15.88 -8.17
C ILE A 277 -2.22 -15.15 -8.02
N GLY A 278 -2.09 -14.26 -7.04
CA GLY A 278 -0.85 -13.52 -6.77
C GLY A 278 0.33 -14.43 -6.42
N THR A 279 0.11 -15.53 -5.72
CA THR A 279 1.14 -16.55 -5.43
C THR A 279 1.57 -17.27 -6.71
N GLU A 280 0.61 -17.71 -7.51
CA GLU A 280 0.85 -18.49 -8.73
C GLU A 280 1.52 -17.66 -9.84
N SER A 281 1.24 -16.35 -9.90
CA SER A 281 1.73 -15.44 -10.95
C SER A 281 2.93 -14.59 -10.55
N LEU A 282 3.40 -14.64 -9.30
CA LEU A 282 4.39 -13.71 -8.74
C LEU A 282 5.62 -13.53 -9.65
N ASP A 283 6.30 -14.59 -10.00
CA ASP A 283 7.57 -14.52 -10.75
C ASP A 283 7.37 -13.94 -12.16
N SER A 284 6.30 -14.37 -12.85
CA SER A 284 6.00 -13.90 -14.19
C SER A 284 5.57 -12.44 -14.24
N GLU A 285 4.71 -12.03 -13.28
CA GLU A 285 4.28 -10.63 -13.15
C GLU A 285 5.45 -9.72 -12.79
N MET A 286 6.25 -10.10 -11.79
CA MET A 286 7.39 -9.29 -11.37
C MET A 286 8.40 -9.10 -12.49
N LYS A 287 8.70 -10.16 -13.26
CA LYS A 287 9.58 -10.06 -14.43
C LYS A 287 9.05 -9.06 -15.47
N ARG A 288 7.76 -9.14 -15.80
CA ARG A 288 7.12 -8.25 -16.76
C ARG A 288 7.06 -6.80 -16.26
N ILE A 289 6.67 -6.60 -15.00
CA ILE A 289 6.58 -5.26 -14.40
C ILE A 289 7.98 -4.63 -14.27
N THR A 290 9.01 -5.42 -13.97
CA THR A 290 10.42 -4.94 -13.98
C THR A 290 10.82 -4.41 -15.36
N ALA A 291 10.46 -5.09 -16.44
CA ALA A 291 10.74 -4.60 -17.79
C ALA A 291 10.00 -3.28 -18.10
N LEU A 292 8.73 -3.16 -17.71
CA LEU A 292 7.96 -1.92 -17.87
C LEU A 292 8.52 -0.78 -17.01
N ARG A 293 8.95 -1.06 -15.79
CA ARG A 293 9.65 -0.11 -14.92
C ARG A 293 10.93 0.42 -15.58
N GLN A 294 11.75 -0.49 -16.08
CA GLN A 294 13.00 -0.09 -16.74
C GLN A 294 12.74 0.78 -17.96
N ARG A 295 11.74 0.41 -18.79
CA ARG A 295 11.32 1.24 -19.92
C ARG A 295 10.89 2.64 -19.51
N LEU A 296 10.16 2.78 -18.39
CA LEU A 296 9.75 4.09 -17.85
C LEU A 296 10.97 4.91 -17.41
N ILE A 297 11.91 4.30 -16.68
CA ILE A 297 13.11 4.96 -16.16
C ILE A 297 14.03 5.38 -17.31
N ASP A 298 14.33 4.47 -18.24
CA ASP A 298 15.16 4.78 -19.42
C ASP A 298 14.54 5.90 -20.26
N GLY A 299 13.19 5.90 -20.33
CA GLY A 299 12.45 6.89 -21.07
C GLY A 299 12.46 8.29 -20.49
N VAL A 300 12.83 8.52 -19.25
CA VAL A 300 12.99 9.84 -18.62
C VAL A 300 14.45 10.21 -18.35
N ALA A 301 15.39 9.30 -18.56
CA ALA A 301 16.78 9.45 -18.15
C ALA A 301 17.53 10.58 -18.88
N ASP A 302 17.10 10.98 -20.07
CA ASP A 302 17.64 12.08 -20.85
C ASP A 302 16.95 13.43 -20.58
N ILE A 303 15.91 13.47 -19.75
CA ILE A 303 15.32 14.72 -19.30
C ILE A 303 16.21 15.30 -18.19
N GLU A 304 16.76 16.50 -18.45
CA GLU A 304 17.67 17.18 -17.52
C GLU A 304 16.97 17.44 -16.16
N GLU A 305 17.71 17.36 -15.06
CA GLU A 305 17.20 17.62 -13.71
C GLU A 305 15.95 16.77 -13.34
N VAL A 306 16.01 15.47 -13.63
CA VAL A 306 15.02 14.48 -13.22
C VAL A 306 15.68 13.55 -12.19
N HIS A 307 14.98 13.30 -11.08
CA HIS A 307 15.52 12.56 -9.96
C HIS A 307 14.60 11.41 -9.57
N LEU A 308 15.14 10.20 -9.55
CA LEU A 308 14.45 9.01 -9.04
C LEU A 308 14.52 9.01 -7.51
N ASN A 309 13.37 8.96 -6.85
CA ASN A 309 13.26 8.92 -5.40
C ASN A 309 13.15 7.47 -4.91
N GLY A 310 13.88 7.14 -3.84
CA GLY A 310 13.90 5.81 -3.24
C GLY A 310 15.14 5.01 -3.57
N SER A 311 15.10 3.69 -3.30
CA SER A 311 16.24 2.80 -3.51
C SER A 311 16.21 2.16 -4.89
N GLU A 312 17.32 2.22 -5.62
CA GLU A 312 17.49 1.48 -6.87
C GLU A 312 17.83 0.00 -6.64
N GLU A 313 18.43 -0.34 -5.50
CA GLU A 313 18.87 -1.70 -5.18
C GLU A 313 17.77 -2.49 -4.46
N SER A 314 17.05 -1.85 -3.54
CA SER A 314 16.05 -2.50 -2.69
C SER A 314 14.66 -1.89 -2.92
N HIS A 315 13.92 -2.44 -3.90
CA HIS A 315 12.60 -1.94 -4.28
C HIS A 315 11.70 -3.05 -4.86
N VAL A 316 10.39 -2.78 -4.87
CA VAL A 316 9.45 -3.53 -5.71
C VAL A 316 9.30 -2.84 -7.07
N PRO A 317 9.19 -3.58 -8.18
CA PRO A 317 9.24 -2.98 -9.51
C PRO A 317 8.01 -2.13 -9.87
N GLY A 318 6.87 -2.38 -9.23
CA GLY A 318 5.60 -1.75 -9.58
C GLY A 318 5.40 -0.32 -9.08
N ILE A 319 6.34 0.29 -8.37
CA ILE A 319 6.22 1.66 -7.84
C ILE A 319 7.48 2.43 -8.21
N VAL A 320 7.29 3.59 -8.85
CA VAL A 320 8.37 4.50 -9.29
C VAL A 320 7.97 5.91 -8.90
N ASN A 321 8.82 6.60 -8.15
CA ASN A 321 8.62 7.98 -7.75
C ASN A 321 9.70 8.86 -8.40
N ILE A 322 9.29 9.88 -9.15
CA ILE A 322 10.19 10.73 -9.94
C ILE A 322 9.88 12.19 -9.64
N SER A 323 10.88 12.96 -9.26
CA SER A 323 10.80 14.43 -9.12
C SER A 323 11.35 15.10 -10.37
N PHE A 324 10.67 16.18 -10.80
CA PHE A 324 11.01 16.98 -11.97
C PHE A 324 11.34 18.39 -11.50
N ALA A 325 12.63 18.75 -11.40
CA ALA A 325 13.02 20.09 -10.93
C ALA A 325 12.54 21.19 -11.87
N PHE A 326 12.30 22.38 -11.30
CA PHE A 326 11.84 23.59 -12.00
C PHE A 326 10.45 23.49 -12.64
N VAL A 327 9.61 22.57 -12.13
CA VAL A 327 8.23 22.38 -12.57
C VAL A 327 7.31 22.52 -11.36
N GLU A 328 6.27 23.33 -11.48
CA GLU A 328 5.27 23.46 -10.43
C GLU A 328 4.37 22.21 -10.40
N GLY A 329 4.23 21.58 -9.23
CA GLY A 329 3.64 20.23 -9.08
C GLY A 329 2.16 20.14 -9.46
N GLU A 330 1.34 21.14 -9.11
CA GLU A 330 -0.09 21.13 -9.47
C GLU A 330 -0.28 21.31 -10.98
N SER A 331 0.50 22.18 -11.59
CA SER A 331 0.51 22.39 -13.05
C SER A 331 0.94 21.12 -13.78
N LEU A 332 1.92 20.39 -13.24
CA LEU A 332 2.35 19.10 -13.79
C LEU A 332 1.21 18.08 -13.71
N MET A 333 0.55 17.95 -12.57
CA MET A 333 -0.60 17.05 -12.42
C MET A 333 -1.75 17.41 -13.37
N MET A 334 -2.02 18.71 -13.54
CA MET A 334 -3.04 19.17 -14.49
C MET A 334 -2.68 18.90 -15.96
N ALA A 335 -1.39 18.99 -16.30
CA ALA A 335 -0.90 18.67 -17.65
C ALA A 335 -0.99 17.17 -17.95
N LEU A 336 -0.86 16.31 -16.92
CA LEU A 336 -0.95 14.84 -17.02
C LEU A 336 -2.38 14.30 -16.88
N ARG A 337 -3.42 15.09 -17.10
CA ARG A 337 -4.85 14.71 -16.90
C ARG A 337 -5.30 13.44 -17.62
N ASN A 338 -4.60 13.01 -18.66
CA ASN A 338 -4.90 11.78 -19.39
C ASN A 338 -4.15 10.56 -18.82
N LEU A 339 -3.39 10.75 -17.74
CA LEU A 339 -2.74 9.70 -16.95
C LEU A 339 -3.34 9.71 -15.54
N ALA A 340 -3.80 8.56 -15.08
CA ALA A 340 -4.15 8.38 -13.68
C ALA A 340 -2.87 8.03 -12.90
N VAL A 341 -2.20 9.06 -12.37
CA VAL A 341 -1.01 9.00 -11.53
C VAL A 341 -1.27 9.67 -10.19
N SER A 342 -0.38 9.54 -9.23
CA SER A 342 -0.47 10.25 -7.95
C SER A 342 0.69 11.24 -7.80
N SER A 343 0.43 12.41 -7.23
CA SER A 343 1.49 13.27 -6.69
C SER A 343 2.12 12.63 -5.44
N GLY A 344 3.31 13.05 -5.07
CA GLY A 344 3.96 12.63 -3.82
C GLY A 344 3.12 12.89 -2.56
N SER A 345 2.09 13.76 -2.64
CA SER A 345 1.16 14.07 -1.53
C SER A 345 -0.13 13.24 -1.53
N ALA A 346 -0.21 12.16 -2.28
CA ALA A 346 -1.45 11.42 -2.60
C ALA A 346 -2.29 10.92 -1.41
N CYS A 347 -1.76 10.89 -0.19
CA CYS A 347 -2.53 10.52 1.01
C CYS A 347 -3.32 11.66 1.64
N THR A 348 -3.19 12.89 1.13
CA THR A 348 -3.87 14.09 1.64
C THR A 348 -4.43 14.93 0.49
N SER A 349 -5.36 14.36 -0.28
CA SER A 349 -6.03 15.05 -1.40
C SER A 349 -6.76 16.36 -1.04
N ALA A 350 -6.65 16.82 0.19
CA ALA A 350 -7.22 18.07 0.69
C ALA A 350 -6.16 19.07 1.25
N SER A 351 -4.87 18.72 1.28
CA SER A 351 -3.82 19.64 1.74
C SER A 351 -2.78 19.84 0.64
N LEU A 352 -2.42 21.11 0.44
CA LEU A 352 -1.35 21.58 -0.46
C LEU A 352 0.06 21.24 0.10
N GLU A 353 0.16 20.39 1.13
CA GLU A 353 1.44 20.05 1.75
C GLU A 353 2.18 18.99 0.93
N PRO A 354 3.49 19.14 0.75
CA PRO A 354 4.32 18.14 0.10
C PRO A 354 4.37 16.84 0.90
N SER A 355 4.74 15.75 0.24
CA SER A 355 4.86 14.44 0.88
C SER A 355 5.79 14.46 2.09
N TYR A 356 5.27 14.04 3.25
CA TYR A 356 6.07 13.85 4.45
C TYR A 356 7.14 12.76 4.28
N VAL A 357 6.89 11.79 3.38
CA VAL A 357 7.86 10.74 3.02
C VAL A 357 9.05 11.35 2.30
N LEU A 358 8.82 12.15 1.26
CA LEU A 358 9.89 12.80 0.50
C LEU A 358 10.65 13.83 1.34
N ARG A 359 9.96 14.58 2.20
CA ARG A 359 10.62 15.46 3.18
C ARG A 359 11.52 14.68 4.15
N ALA A 360 11.09 13.50 4.59
CA ALA A 360 11.90 12.65 5.47
C ALA A 360 13.17 12.11 4.78
N LEU A 361 13.21 12.05 3.44
CA LEU A 361 14.42 11.75 2.67
C LEU A 361 15.37 12.96 2.54
N GLY A 362 14.94 14.16 2.96
CA GLY A 362 15.70 15.37 2.85
C GLY A 362 15.44 16.19 1.57
N LEU A 363 14.41 15.85 0.77
CA LEU A 363 14.01 16.68 -0.36
C LEU A 363 13.44 18.01 0.14
N ASN A 364 13.79 19.11 -0.56
CA ASN A 364 13.14 20.38 -0.35
C ASN A 364 11.68 20.35 -0.83
N ASP A 365 10.90 21.34 -0.45
CA ASP A 365 9.48 21.40 -0.75
C ASP A 365 9.20 21.44 -2.26
N GLU A 366 10.01 22.13 -3.05
CA GLU A 366 9.88 22.22 -4.50
C GLU A 366 10.00 20.83 -5.15
N MET A 367 11.06 20.09 -4.83
CA MET A 367 11.29 18.74 -5.35
C MET A 367 10.24 17.73 -4.86
N ALA A 368 9.77 17.89 -3.63
CA ALA A 368 8.72 17.02 -3.10
C ALA A 368 7.36 17.31 -3.76
N HIS A 369 7.05 18.56 -4.10
CA HIS A 369 5.83 18.93 -4.82
C HIS A 369 5.84 18.51 -6.29
N SER A 370 6.99 18.63 -6.98
CA SER A 370 7.15 18.23 -8.38
C SER A 370 7.28 16.74 -8.61
N SER A 371 7.09 15.92 -7.56
CA SER A 371 7.19 14.47 -7.67
C SER A 371 5.90 13.83 -8.17
N ILE A 372 6.06 12.85 -9.05
CA ILE A 372 4.98 11.99 -9.54
C ILE A 372 5.29 10.53 -9.17
N ARG A 373 4.31 9.87 -8.55
CA ARG A 373 4.35 8.43 -8.37
C ARG A 373 3.63 7.75 -9.53
N PHE A 374 4.38 7.02 -10.33
CA PHE A 374 3.86 6.06 -11.30
C PHE A 374 3.77 4.69 -10.65
N SER A 375 2.63 4.04 -10.73
CA SER A 375 2.55 2.66 -10.26
C SER A 375 1.96 1.74 -11.33
N ILE A 376 2.77 0.74 -11.68
CA ILE A 376 2.59 -0.20 -12.78
C ILE A 376 1.95 -1.47 -12.23
N GLY A 377 1.00 -2.05 -12.96
CA GLY A 377 0.29 -3.23 -12.49
C GLY A 377 0.06 -4.29 -13.58
N ARG A 378 -0.79 -5.26 -13.22
CA ARG A 378 -1.13 -6.44 -14.05
C ARG A 378 -1.59 -6.08 -15.46
N TYR A 379 -2.35 -5.03 -15.61
CA TYR A 379 -2.97 -4.66 -16.89
C TYR A 379 -2.24 -3.56 -17.64
N THR A 380 -1.12 -3.06 -17.12
CA THR A 380 -0.28 -2.06 -17.80
C THR A 380 0.44 -2.70 -18.99
N THR A 381 0.40 -2.05 -20.15
CA THR A 381 1.05 -2.47 -21.40
C THR A 381 2.29 -1.61 -21.69
N GLU A 382 3.13 -2.05 -22.64
CA GLU A 382 4.24 -1.23 -23.14
C GLU A 382 3.76 0.06 -23.80
N ALA A 383 2.65 -0.01 -24.55
CA ALA A 383 2.04 1.16 -25.18
C ALA A 383 1.55 2.21 -24.16
N ASP A 384 1.05 1.76 -22.98
CA ASP A 384 0.68 2.66 -21.90
C ASP A 384 1.91 3.40 -21.34
N ILE A 385 3.05 2.72 -21.22
CA ILE A 385 4.29 3.33 -20.76
C ILE A 385 4.82 4.33 -21.80
N ASP A 386 4.80 3.99 -23.09
CA ASP A 386 5.26 4.87 -24.16
C ASP A 386 4.43 6.16 -24.24
N GLU A 387 3.12 6.04 -24.15
CA GLU A 387 2.21 7.18 -24.10
C GLU A 387 2.42 8.03 -22.84
N ALA A 388 2.59 7.38 -21.67
CA ALA A 388 2.89 8.08 -20.43
C ALA A 388 4.21 8.86 -20.51
N LEU A 389 5.24 8.29 -21.12
CA LEU A 389 6.51 8.97 -21.39
C LEU A 389 6.34 10.19 -22.30
N SER A 390 5.60 10.02 -23.41
CA SER A 390 5.32 11.10 -24.35
C SER A 390 4.61 12.28 -23.66
N GLN A 391 3.55 12.00 -22.89
CA GLN A 391 2.82 13.03 -22.17
C GLN A 391 3.66 13.71 -21.10
N THR A 392 4.45 12.94 -20.34
CA THR A 392 5.31 13.47 -19.27
C THR A 392 6.38 14.40 -19.84
N ARG A 393 7.06 14.00 -20.92
CA ARG A 393 8.06 14.87 -21.59
C ARG A 393 7.45 16.17 -22.07
N ASN A 394 6.35 16.10 -22.81
CA ASN A 394 5.65 17.27 -23.31
C ASN A 394 5.19 18.21 -22.18
N ALA A 395 4.72 17.66 -21.06
CA ALA A 395 4.30 18.45 -19.91
C ALA A 395 5.48 19.17 -19.26
N VAL A 396 6.57 18.44 -18.98
CA VAL A 396 7.79 18.99 -18.35
C VAL A 396 8.41 20.06 -19.21
N GLU A 397 8.58 19.84 -20.53
CA GLU A 397 9.13 20.83 -21.47
C GLU A 397 8.32 22.11 -21.46
N LYS A 398 7.00 22.03 -21.67
CA LYS A 398 6.12 23.19 -21.69
C LYS A 398 6.09 23.98 -20.39
N LEU A 399 6.12 23.29 -19.24
CA LEU A 399 6.11 23.97 -17.95
C LEU A 399 7.44 24.64 -17.65
N ARG A 400 8.56 24.03 -18.06
CA ARG A 400 9.88 24.65 -17.94
C ARG A 400 10.05 25.88 -18.85
N GLU A 401 9.48 25.88 -20.06
CA GLU A 401 9.45 27.06 -20.92
C GLU A 401 8.75 28.30 -20.28
N LEU A 402 7.89 28.05 -19.30
CA LEU A 402 7.17 29.07 -18.52
C LEU A 402 7.81 29.36 -17.16
N SER A 403 8.88 28.66 -16.80
CA SER A 403 9.51 28.73 -15.47
C SER A 403 10.70 29.70 -15.47
N PRO A 404 10.62 30.85 -14.77
CA PRO A 404 11.77 31.75 -14.62
C PRO A 404 12.96 31.07 -13.93
N LEU A 405 12.69 30.09 -13.04
CA LEU A 405 13.75 29.31 -12.36
C LEU A 405 14.54 28.45 -13.35
N TRP A 406 13.86 27.89 -14.33
CA TRP A 406 14.51 27.13 -15.40
C TRP A 406 15.42 28.01 -16.25
N ASP A 407 14.96 29.23 -16.63
CA ASP A 407 15.76 30.19 -17.39
C ASP A 407 17.02 30.59 -16.62
N MET A 408 16.88 30.86 -15.30
CA MET A 408 18.00 31.19 -14.43
C MET A 408 19.01 30.03 -14.31
N PHE A 409 18.53 28.80 -14.13
CA PHE A 409 19.35 27.60 -14.12
C PHE A 409 20.12 27.45 -15.44
N LYS A 410 19.45 27.56 -16.58
CA LYS A 410 20.08 27.49 -17.92
C LYS A 410 21.09 28.65 -18.17
N ALA A 411 20.92 29.80 -17.54
CA ALA A 411 21.87 30.89 -17.54
C ALA A 411 23.05 30.68 -16.57
N GLY A 412 23.11 29.58 -15.83
CA GLY A 412 24.15 29.24 -14.86
C GLY A 412 24.12 30.08 -13.58
N ILE A 413 22.93 30.62 -13.23
CA ILE A 413 22.73 31.36 -12.00
C ILE A 413 22.54 30.36 -10.87
N ASP A 414 23.34 30.49 -9.82
CA ASP A 414 23.21 29.72 -8.57
C ASP A 414 21.96 30.21 -7.81
N LEU A 415 20.91 29.40 -7.79
CA LEU A 415 19.61 29.73 -7.19
C LEU A 415 19.67 29.86 -5.67
N ASP A 416 20.62 29.22 -5.00
CA ASP A 416 20.84 29.34 -3.55
C ASP A 416 21.36 30.74 -3.16
N THR A 417 21.90 31.50 -4.14
CA THR A 417 22.41 32.85 -3.94
C THR A 417 21.39 33.95 -4.24
N VAL A 418 20.22 33.57 -4.79
CA VAL A 418 19.18 34.55 -5.20
C VAL A 418 18.41 35.02 -3.97
N GLN A 419 18.49 36.33 -3.69
CA GLN A 419 17.65 36.94 -2.65
C GLN A 419 16.21 37.16 -3.19
N TRP A 420 15.30 36.32 -2.74
CA TRP A 420 13.88 36.45 -3.02
C TRP A 420 13.30 37.59 -2.17
N SER A 421 12.89 38.69 -2.77
CA SER A 421 12.12 39.70 -2.07
C SER A 421 10.73 39.17 -1.78
N ALA A 422 10.40 38.95 -0.51
CA ALA A 422 9.03 38.65 -0.11
C ALA A 422 8.12 39.84 -0.49
N HIS A 423 7.16 39.61 -1.37
CA HIS A 423 6.07 40.54 -1.68
C HIS A 423 4.83 40.16 -0.86
#